data_2163dd778c24ef1944b838b57b1258f8
#
_entry.id   2163dd778c24ef1944b838b57b1258f8
#
_cell.length_a   1.000
_cell.length_b   1.000
_cell.length_c   1.000
_cell.angle_alpha   90.00
_cell.angle_beta   90.00
_cell.angle_gamma   90.00
#
_symmetry.space_group_name_H-M   'P 1'
#
loop_
_entity.id
_entity.type
_entity.pdbx_description
1 polymer ?
#
loop_
_entity_poly.entity_id
_entity_poly.type
_entity_poly.pdbx_seq_one_letter_code
_entity_poly.pdbx_strand_id
1 'polypeptide(L)'
;MPKILSLSLEDEDLLCELAASLSSPARIQTLKLLYFNSYSVGEIAEKLNIPYSSASLYVKSLENVGLIKTKTLQGSRGAKKICSRNHNAISIRLNKTDDSVDKVSTISMPIGCYTKCEIVPGCGIVSEAGYLAPDDRPEMFFMPNHVFAQLIWSKTGFVEYQFPYLLTPKD
;
A
#
# COMPACT_ATOMS: atom_id res chain seq x y z
N MET A 1 2.50 4.13 -5.91
CA MET A 1 1.35 3.50 -5.22
C MET A 1 1.72 2.09 -4.77
N PRO A 2 1.28 1.63 -3.61
CA PRO A 2 1.50 0.26 -3.17
C PRO A 2 0.79 -0.70 -4.14
N LYS A 3 1.49 -1.73 -4.59
CA LYS A 3 0.95 -2.75 -5.48
C LYS A 3 0.32 -3.86 -4.63
N ILE A 4 -0.99 -4.03 -4.73
CA ILE A 4 -1.77 -5.01 -3.94
C ILE A 4 -2.14 -6.18 -4.86
N LEU A 5 -1.95 -7.41 -4.38
CA LEU A 5 -2.50 -8.61 -4.99
C LEU A 5 -3.91 -8.79 -4.45
N SER A 6 -4.92 -8.62 -5.29
CA SER A 6 -6.33 -8.77 -4.90
C SER A 6 -6.88 -10.07 -5.47
N LEU A 7 -7.50 -10.87 -4.64
CA LEU A 7 -8.14 -12.15 -4.95
C LEU A 7 -9.56 -12.17 -4.38
N SER A 8 -10.42 -12.99 -4.97
CA SER A 8 -11.75 -13.31 -4.45
C SER A 8 -11.89 -14.80 -4.20
N LEU A 9 -12.97 -15.22 -3.54
CA LEU A 9 -13.27 -16.66 -3.40
C LEU A 9 -13.58 -17.34 -4.73
N GLU A 10 -13.88 -16.57 -5.78
CA GLU A 10 -14.08 -17.10 -7.14
C GLU A 10 -12.75 -17.56 -7.78
N ASP A 11 -11.61 -17.07 -7.27
CA ASP A 11 -10.26 -17.43 -7.73
C ASP A 11 -9.72 -18.64 -6.95
N GLU A 12 -10.52 -19.71 -6.80
CA GLU A 12 -10.28 -20.84 -5.90
C GLU A 12 -8.87 -21.45 -6.05
N ASP A 13 -8.47 -21.78 -7.28
CA ASP A 13 -7.18 -22.42 -7.55
C ASP A 13 -6.00 -21.53 -7.11
N LEU A 14 -6.04 -20.26 -7.51
CA LEU A 14 -4.98 -19.31 -7.17
C LEU A 14 -4.95 -19.00 -5.66
N LEU A 15 -6.14 -18.96 -5.03
CA LEU A 15 -6.25 -18.76 -3.59
C LEU A 15 -5.64 -19.95 -2.82
N CYS A 16 -5.94 -21.18 -3.25
CA CYS A 16 -5.36 -22.39 -2.67
C CYS A 16 -3.84 -22.45 -2.87
N GLU A 17 -3.33 -22.12 -4.05
CA GLU A 17 -1.89 -22.05 -4.33
C GLU A 17 -1.21 -20.96 -3.48
N LEU A 18 -1.84 -19.80 -3.32
CA LEU A 18 -1.35 -18.72 -2.46
C LEU A 18 -1.28 -19.17 -1.00
N ALA A 19 -2.34 -19.77 -0.47
CA ALA A 19 -2.38 -20.28 0.89
C ALA A 19 -1.30 -21.34 1.11
N ALA A 20 -1.16 -22.29 0.18
CA ALA A 20 -0.10 -23.31 0.20
C ALA A 20 1.29 -22.67 0.19
N SER A 21 1.50 -21.63 -0.62
CA SER A 21 2.78 -20.91 -0.69
C SER A 21 3.12 -20.18 0.61
N LEU A 22 2.13 -19.67 1.33
CA LEU A 22 2.30 -18.97 2.61
C LEU A 22 2.30 -19.88 3.84
N SER A 23 1.92 -21.16 3.71
CA SER A 23 1.89 -22.09 4.82
C SER A 23 3.27 -22.50 5.35
N SER A 24 4.37 -22.17 4.64
CA SER A 24 5.74 -22.54 5.02
C SER A 24 6.48 -21.36 5.64
N PRO A 25 6.99 -21.51 6.89
CA PRO A 25 7.82 -20.47 7.53
C PRO A 25 9.03 -20.06 6.69
N ALA A 26 9.70 -20.99 6.00
CA ALA A 26 10.86 -20.71 5.17
C ALA A 26 10.50 -19.84 3.95
N ARG A 27 9.33 -20.04 3.33
CA ARG A 27 8.85 -19.18 2.24
C ARG A 27 8.47 -17.79 2.73
N ILE A 28 7.90 -17.68 3.92
CA ILE A 28 7.65 -16.38 4.57
C ILE A 28 8.97 -15.66 4.86
N GLN A 29 9.99 -16.36 5.34
CA GLN A 29 11.33 -15.78 5.55
C GLN A 29 11.95 -15.30 4.23
N THR A 30 11.75 -16.04 3.14
CA THR A 30 12.18 -15.60 1.80
C THR A 30 11.52 -14.27 1.41
N LEU A 31 10.22 -14.11 1.65
CA LEU A 31 9.52 -12.84 1.40
C LEU A 31 10.03 -11.70 2.29
N LYS A 32 10.34 -11.98 3.56
CA LYS A 32 10.92 -10.99 4.49
C LYS A 32 12.27 -10.48 4.02
N LEU A 33 13.14 -11.35 3.51
CA LEU A 33 14.43 -10.95 2.92
C LEU A 33 14.25 -9.96 1.77
N LEU A 34 13.17 -10.11 1.00
CA LEU A 34 12.88 -9.29 -0.17
C LEU A 34 12.13 -8.00 0.16
N TYR A 35 11.98 -7.59 1.43
CA TYR A 35 11.26 -6.36 1.80
C TYR A 35 11.91 -5.11 1.21
N PHE A 36 13.20 -4.99 1.29
CA PHE A 36 13.93 -3.78 0.90
C PHE A 36 14.99 -4.03 -0.17
N ASN A 37 15.33 -5.29 -0.40
CA ASN A 37 16.43 -5.66 -1.29
C ASN A 37 16.00 -6.74 -2.27
N SER A 38 16.74 -6.83 -3.37
CA SER A 38 16.64 -7.91 -4.33
C SER A 38 17.84 -8.83 -4.16
N TYR A 39 17.62 -10.14 -4.23
CA TYR A 39 18.65 -11.15 -4.05
C TYR A 39 18.55 -12.20 -5.14
N SER A 40 19.69 -12.81 -5.50
CA SER A 40 19.69 -14.02 -6.30
C SER A 40 19.27 -15.23 -5.48
N VAL A 41 18.89 -16.31 -6.16
CA VAL A 41 18.54 -17.59 -5.50
C VAL A 41 19.67 -18.09 -4.60
N GLY A 42 20.94 -17.94 -5.04
CA GLY A 42 22.10 -18.32 -4.23
C GLY A 42 22.23 -17.49 -2.95
N GLU A 43 22.09 -16.17 -3.04
CA GLU A 43 22.13 -15.28 -1.86
C GLU A 43 20.98 -15.55 -0.90
N ILE A 44 19.81 -15.92 -1.39
CA ILE A 44 18.68 -16.36 -0.55
C ILE A 44 19.04 -17.65 0.18
N ALA A 45 19.62 -18.61 -0.51
CA ALA A 45 20.06 -19.89 0.08
C ALA A 45 21.07 -19.67 1.21
N GLU A 46 22.09 -18.84 0.98
CA GLU A 46 23.11 -18.48 1.97
C GLU A 46 22.50 -17.78 3.18
N LYS A 47 21.69 -16.74 2.96
CA LYS A 47 21.08 -15.94 4.04
C LYS A 47 20.12 -16.74 4.92
N LEU A 48 19.41 -17.70 4.35
CA LEU A 48 18.50 -18.59 5.08
C LEU A 48 19.16 -19.88 5.57
N ASN A 49 20.44 -20.09 5.25
CA ASN A 49 21.17 -21.32 5.55
C ASN A 49 20.43 -22.58 5.09
N ILE A 50 19.99 -22.59 3.82
CA ILE A 50 19.26 -23.70 3.19
C ILE A 50 19.94 -24.13 1.89
N PRO A 51 19.73 -25.36 1.43
CA PRO A 51 20.23 -25.80 0.13
C PRO A 51 19.69 -24.93 -1.01
N TYR A 52 20.52 -24.72 -2.05
CA TYR A 52 20.14 -23.98 -3.25
C TYR A 52 18.88 -24.54 -3.92
N SER A 53 18.73 -25.86 -3.95
CA SER A 53 17.53 -26.54 -4.47
C SER A 53 16.25 -26.12 -3.74
N SER A 54 16.31 -26.05 -2.41
CA SER A 54 15.19 -25.58 -1.57
C SER A 54 14.86 -24.12 -1.83
N ALA A 55 15.88 -23.25 -1.88
CA ALA A 55 15.69 -21.83 -2.20
C ALA A 55 15.06 -21.66 -3.59
N SER A 56 15.50 -22.43 -4.58
CA SER A 56 14.94 -22.42 -5.93
C SER A 56 13.46 -22.83 -5.96
N LEU A 57 13.08 -23.85 -5.19
CA LEU A 57 11.69 -24.27 -5.06
C LEU A 57 10.82 -23.22 -4.37
N TYR A 58 11.32 -22.58 -3.31
CA TYR A 58 10.61 -21.50 -2.61
C TYR A 58 10.39 -20.29 -3.52
N VAL A 59 11.42 -19.87 -4.23
CA VAL A 59 11.34 -18.79 -5.22
C VAL A 59 10.32 -19.12 -6.29
N LYS A 60 10.35 -20.33 -6.87
CA LYS A 60 9.40 -20.76 -7.89
C LYS A 60 7.95 -20.77 -7.38
N SER A 61 7.71 -21.30 -6.16
CA SER A 61 6.39 -21.30 -5.54
C SER A 61 5.84 -19.89 -5.34
N LEU A 62 6.65 -18.96 -4.83
CA LEU A 62 6.26 -17.56 -4.61
C LEU A 62 6.11 -16.76 -5.90
N GLU A 63 6.86 -17.12 -6.94
CA GLU A 63 6.76 -16.52 -8.27
C GLU A 63 5.47 -16.95 -8.98
N ASN A 64 5.08 -18.23 -8.89
CA ASN A 64 3.86 -18.76 -9.48
C ASN A 64 2.61 -18.03 -8.99
N VAL A 65 2.55 -17.72 -7.70
CA VAL A 65 1.43 -16.96 -7.10
C VAL A 65 1.61 -15.43 -7.21
N GLY A 66 2.62 -14.97 -7.95
CA GLY A 66 2.84 -13.56 -8.24
C GLY A 66 3.35 -12.70 -7.08
N LEU A 67 3.72 -13.28 -5.92
CA LEU A 67 4.22 -12.52 -4.77
C LEU A 67 5.61 -11.94 -5.02
N ILE A 68 6.44 -12.64 -5.78
CA ILE A 68 7.74 -12.17 -6.24
C ILE A 68 7.81 -12.17 -7.75
N LYS A 69 8.77 -11.45 -8.28
CA LYS A 69 9.17 -11.47 -9.68
C LYS A 69 10.65 -11.75 -9.79
N THR A 70 11.04 -12.39 -10.87
CA THR A 70 12.44 -12.66 -11.16
C THR A 70 12.87 -11.99 -12.45
N LYS A 71 14.13 -11.59 -12.49
CA LYS A 71 14.81 -11.09 -13.71
C LYS A 71 16.13 -11.81 -13.87
N THR A 72 16.41 -12.28 -15.07
CA THR A 72 17.69 -12.85 -15.40
C THR A 72 18.65 -11.73 -15.82
N LEU A 73 19.75 -11.60 -15.07
CA LEU A 73 20.85 -10.71 -15.43
C LEU A 73 21.98 -11.54 -16.01
N GLN A 74 22.44 -11.17 -17.20
CA GLN A 74 23.64 -11.75 -17.78
C GLN A 74 24.87 -11.13 -17.12
N GLY A 75 25.70 -11.94 -16.52
CA GLY A 75 26.97 -11.52 -15.92
C GLY A 75 28.16 -12.23 -16.60
N SER A 76 29.36 -11.78 -16.30
CA SER A 76 30.62 -12.33 -16.84
C SER A 76 30.83 -13.79 -16.50
N ARG A 77 30.12 -14.38 -15.54
CA ARG A 77 30.23 -15.80 -15.10
C ARG A 77 28.89 -16.55 -15.24
N GLY A 78 28.02 -16.16 -16.19
CA GLY A 78 26.74 -16.83 -16.45
C GLY A 78 25.52 -16.00 -16.05
N ALA A 79 24.31 -16.54 -16.33
CA ALA A 79 23.05 -15.87 -16.05
C ALA A 79 22.69 -16.00 -14.55
N LYS A 80 22.42 -14.88 -13.89
CA LYS A 80 22.03 -14.81 -12.48
C LYS A 80 20.54 -14.42 -12.39
N LYS A 81 19.71 -15.27 -11.76
CA LYS A 81 18.28 -15.00 -11.54
C LYS A 81 18.13 -14.17 -10.28
N ILE A 82 17.70 -12.90 -10.43
CA ILE A 82 17.48 -11.96 -9.35
C ILE A 82 16.00 -11.92 -9.00
N CYS A 83 15.70 -12.12 -7.73
CA CYS A 83 14.36 -12.12 -7.15
C CYS A 83 14.07 -10.78 -6.48
N SER A 84 12.88 -10.25 -6.67
CA SER A 84 12.41 -9.05 -6.01
C SER A 84 10.93 -9.20 -5.66
N ARG A 85 10.49 -8.51 -4.61
CA ARG A 85 9.08 -8.48 -4.24
C ARG A 85 8.24 -7.83 -5.34
N ASN A 86 7.05 -8.37 -5.61
CA ASN A 86 6.15 -7.86 -6.64
C ASN A 86 4.97 -7.09 -6.05
N HIS A 87 4.46 -7.52 -4.89
CA HIS A 87 3.32 -6.89 -4.22
C HIS A 87 3.67 -6.51 -2.78
N ASN A 88 3.03 -5.46 -2.27
CA ASN A 88 3.25 -4.95 -0.92
C ASN A 88 2.22 -5.49 0.08
N ALA A 89 1.05 -5.88 -0.43
CA ALA A 89 -0.04 -6.43 0.36
C ALA A 89 -0.82 -7.47 -0.44
N ILE A 90 -1.58 -8.30 0.26
CA ILE A 90 -2.54 -9.25 -0.28
C ILE A 90 -3.89 -8.86 0.30
N SER A 91 -4.91 -8.78 -0.55
CA SER A 91 -6.30 -8.56 -0.17
C SER A 91 -7.14 -9.74 -0.68
N ILE A 92 -7.87 -10.38 0.21
CA ILE A 92 -8.76 -11.51 -0.12
C ILE A 92 -10.18 -11.05 0.20
N ARG A 93 -11.05 -11.03 -0.81
CA ARG A 93 -12.47 -10.74 -0.64
C ARG A 93 -13.23 -12.04 -0.41
N LEU A 94 -14.03 -12.07 0.67
CA LEU A 94 -14.80 -13.23 1.06
C LEU A 94 -16.27 -13.19 0.59
N ASN A 95 -16.72 -12.05 0.11
CA ASN A 95 -18.06 -11.85 -0.44
C ASN A 95 -18.01 -11.81 -1.97
N LYS A 96 -19.07 -12.28 -2.62
CA LYS A 96 -19.26 -12.07 -4.05
C LYS A 96 -19.25 -10.56 -4.30
N THR A 97 -18.45 -10.14 -5.25
CA THR A 97 -18.61 -8.81 -5.84
C THR A 97 -19.93 -8.81 -6.59
N ASP A 98 -20.98 -8.30 -5.97
CA ASP A 98 -22.09 -7.78 -6.74
C ASP A 98 -21.50 -6.60 -7.53
N ASP A 99 -21.39 -6.72 -8.85
CA ASP A 99 -20.86 -5.66 -9.73
C ASP A 99 -21.62 -4.34 -9.59
N SER A 100 -22.75 -4.37 -8.85
CA SER A 100 -23.56 -3.21 -8.52
C SER A 100 -23.13 -2.45 -7.26
N VAL A 101 -22.30 -3.06 -6.36
CA VAL A 101 -22.07 -2.46 -5.01
C VAL A 101 -20.69 -1.83 -4.87
N ASP A 102 -19.70 -2.19 -5.68
CA ASP A 102 -18.34 -1.68 -5.53
C ASP A 102 -17.90 -0.69 -6.63
N LYS A 103 -18.75 0.25 -7.01
CA LYS A 103 -18.26 1.49 -7.61
C LYS A 103 -17.60 2.32 -6.53
N VAL A 104 -16.41 1.92 -6.07
CA VAL A 104 -15.57 2.75 -5.21
C VAL A 104 -15.16 3.98 -6.01
N SER A 105 -15.80 5.08 -5.75
CA SER A 105 -15.37 6.38 -6.26
C SER A 105 -14.30 6.92 -5.32
N THR A 106 -13.10 7.10 -5.83
CA THR A 106 -12.00 7.71 -5.06
C THR A 106 -12.00 9.21 -5.36
N ILE A 107 -12.23 10.01 -4.33
CA ILE A 107 -12.12 11.47 -4.40
C ILE A 107 -10.87 11.88 -3.63
N SER A 108 -9.97 12.60 -4.31
CA SER A 108 -8.84 13.24 -3.65
C SER A 108 -9.31 14.57 -3.07
N MET A 109 -9.41 14.63 -1.74
CA MET A 109 -9.79 15.84 -1.02
C MET A 109 -8.54 16.39 -0.30
N PRO A 110 -7.99 17.54 -0.76
CA PRO A 110 -6.90 18.20 -0.04
C PRO A 110 -7.32 18.55 1.38
N ILE A 111 -6.42 18.41 2.33
CA ILE A 111 -6.73 18.58 3.77
C ILE A 111 -7.24 19.99 4.10
N GLY A 112 -6.84 21.00 3.33
CA GLY A 112 -7.30 22.37 3.47
C GLY A 112 -8.66 22.67 2.84
N CYS A 113 -9.26 21.72 2.09
CA CYS A 113 -10.54 21.95 1.38
C CYS A 113 -11.77 21.60 2.24
N TYR A 114 -11.70 21.83 3.55
CA TYR A 114 -12.86 21.69 4.42
C TYR A 114 -13.86 22.84 4.20
N THR A 115 -15.12 22.56 4.42
CA THR A 115 -16.23 23.52 4.27
C THR A 115 -16.67 24.11 5.60
N LYS A 116 -16.35 23.43 6.70
CA LYS A 116 -16.65 23.87 8.06
C LYS A 116 -15.57 23.39 9.01
N CYS A 117 -15.25 24.20 9.99
CA CYS A 117 -14.34 23.81 11.06
C CYS A 117 -14.77 24.41 12.40
N GLU A 118 -14.46 23.71 13.46
CA GLU A 118 -14.52 24.21 14.82
C GLU A 118 -13.21 23.79 15.50
N ILE A 119 -12.36 24.76 15.76
CA ILE A 119 -10.97 24.57 16.19
C ILE A 119 -10.76 25.38 17.46
N VAL A 120 -10.10 24.78 18.44
CA VAL A 120 -9.73 25.47 19.69
C VAL A 120 -8.23 25.77 19.72
N PRO A 121 -7.78 26.71 20.58
CA PRO A 121 -6.36 26.98 20.82
C PRO A 121 -5.54 25.72 21.13
N GLY A 122 -4.28 25.71 20.72
CA GLY A 122 -3.43 24.52 20.61
C GLY A 122 -3.49 23.94 19.19
N CYS A 123 -3.61 24.81 18.19
CA CYS A 123 -3.82 24.46 16.79
C CYS A 123 -2.77 25.09 15.86
N GLY A 124 -2.70 24.56 14.64
CA GLY A 124 -1.86 25.14 13.58
C GLY A 124 -2.19 24.60 12.21
N ILE A 125 -1.69 25.30 11.21
CA ILE A 125 -1.92 25.04 9.80
C ILE A 125 -0.64 25.31 9.00
N VAL A 126 -0.22 24.34 8.21
CA VAL A 126 1.04 24.37 7.45
C VAL A 126 0.78 24.02 5.99
N SER A 127 1.43 24.72 5.09
CA SER A 127 1.51 24.42 3.65
C SER A 127 2.94 24.00 3.26
N GLU A 128 3.15 23.69 1.99
CA GLU A 128 4.49 23.43 1.44
C GLU A 128 5.45 24.61 1.63
N ALA A 129 4.94 25.85 1.65
CA ALA A 129 5.72 27.06 1.86
C ALA A 129 6.00 27.36 3.35
N GLY A 130 5.51 26.54 4.27
CA GLY A 130 5.66 26.72 5.71
C GLY A 130 4.33 27.02 6.42
N TYR A 131 4.42 27.58 7.62
CA TYR A 131 3.25 27.97 8.40
C TYR A 131 2.38 28.98 7.66
N LEU A 132 1.08 28.69 7.51
CA LEU A 132 0.12 29.62 6.93
C LEU A 132 -0.28 30.70 7.92
N ALA A 133 -0.02 30.45 9.19
CA ALA A 133 -0.33 31.37 10.28
C ALA A 133 0.65 31.20 11.45
N PRO A 134 0.82 32.24 12.30
CA PRO A 134 1.42 32.06 13.61
C PRO A 134 0.69 30.98 14.40
N ASP A 135 1.41 30.27 15.26
CA ASP A 135 0.86 29.21 16.08
C ASP A 135 -0.32 29.69 16.94
N ASP A 136 -1.23 28.78 17.20
CA ASP A 136 -2.31 28.90 18.17
C ASP A 136 -3.39 29.95 17.87
N ARG A 137 -3.71 30.16 16.59
CA ARG A 137 -4.77 31.08 16.13
C ARG A 137 -5.87 30.34 15.36
N PRO A 138 -6.97 29.92 16.00
CA PRO A 138 -8.09 29.24 15.33
C PRO A 138 -8.68 30.03 14.14
N GLU A 139 -8.65 31.36 14.19
CA GLU A 139 -9.18 32.22 13.14
C GLU A 139 -8.48 32.01 11.79
N MET A 140 -7.28 31.51 11.79
CA MET A 140 -6.51 31.28 10.58
C MET A 140 -7.05 30.11 9.74
N PHE A 141 -7.83 29.23 10.33
CA PHE A 141 -8.53 28.19 9.62
C PHE A 141 -9.63 28.72 8.69
N PHE A 142 -10.05 29.97 8.85
CA PHE A 142 -11.03 30.65 7.99
C PHE A 142 -10.37 31.55 6.93
N MET A 143 -9.05 31.67 6.91
CA MET A 143 -8.36 32.47 5.90
C MET A 143 -8.38 31.76 4.54
N PRO A 144 -8.52 32.50 3.40
CA PRO A 144 -8.62 31.89 2.07
C PRO A 144 -7.46 30.97 1.69
N ASN A 145 -6.28 31.19 2.25
CA ASN A 145 -5.10 30.36 2.00
C ASN A 145 -5.13 29.00 2.70
N HIS A 146 -6.11 28.71 3.56
CA HIS A 146 -6.27 27.40 4.20
C HIS A 146 -6.37 26.25 3.17
N VAL A 147 -6.86 26.54 1.95
CA VAL A 147 -6.97 25.54 0.86
C VAL A 147 -5.62 24.94 0.45
N PHE A 148 -4.51 25.62 0.73
CA PHE A 148 -3.15 25.13 0.48
C PHE A 148 -2.57 24.32 1.63
N ALA A 149 -3.33 24.08 2.70
CA ALA A 149 -2.86 23.31 3.84
C ALA A 149 -2.51 21.88 3.44
N GLN A 150 -1.38 21.40 3.93
CA GLN A 150 -0.91 20.02 3.82
C GLN A 150 -0.93 19.30 5.18
N LEU A 151 -0.93 20.08 6.26
CA LEU A 151 -1.04 19.57 7.62
C LEU A 151 -1.87 20.56 8.44
N ILE A 152 -2.79 20.02 9.21
CA ILE A 152 -3.56 20.75 10.22
C ILE A 152 -3.55 19.97 11.53
N TRP A 153 -3.54 20.66 12.66
CA TRP A 153 -3.70 20.04 13.97
C TRP A 153 -4.49 20.94 14.90
N SER A 154 -5.13 20.34 15.88
CA SER A 154 -5.80 21.04 16.97
C SER A 154 -5.82 20.14 18.21
N LYS A 155 -5.85 20.74 19.38
CA LYS A 155 -6.01 20.01 20.65
C LYS A 155 -7.36 19.31 20.70
N THR A 156 -8.42 20.00 20.29
CA THR A 156 -9.77 19.46 20.10
C THR A 156 -10.45 20.25 19.01
N GLY A 157 -11.46 19.65 18.37
CA GLY A 157 -12.21 20.28 17.29
C GLY A 157 -12.51 19.30 16.17
N PHE A 158 -13.05 19.81 15.08
CA PHE A 158 -13.32 19.02 13.87
C PHE A 158 -13.18 19.88 12.61
N VAL A 159 -12.96 19.22 11.50
CA VAL A 159 -13.13 19.76 10.14
C VAL A 159 -14.13 18.89 9.39
N GLU A 160 -14.99 19.54 8.59
CA GLU A 160 -16.04 18.88 7.82
C GLU A 160 -15.79 19.11 6.34
N TYR A 161 -15.90 18.05 5.55
CA TYR A 161 -15.72 18.07 4.11
C TYR A 161 -17.04 17.78 3.42
N GLN A 162 -17.39 18.59 2.43
CA GLN A 162 -18.54 18.32 1.59
C GLN A 162 -18.10 17.61 0.32
N PHE A 163 -18.59 16.39 0.10
CA PHE A 163 -18.35 15.65 -1.11
C PHE A 163 -19.37 16.05 -2.21
N PRO A 164 -18.93 16.13 -3.48
CA PRO A 164 -19.84 16.42 -4.57
C PRO A 164 -20.89 15.31 -4.76
N TYR A 165 -22.06 15.66 -5.23
CA TYR A 165 -23.24 14.80 -5.45
C TYR A 165 -23.04 13.63 -6.42
N LEU A 166 -21.87 13.51 -7.04
CA LEU A 166 -21.51 12.45 -7.99
C LEU A 166 -21.40 11.05 -7.37
N LEU A 167 -21.62 10.92 -6.05
CA LEU A 167 -21.59 9.64 -5.33
C LEU A 167 -22.97 8.97 -5.20
N THR A 168 -24.02 9.52 -5.76
CA THR A 168 -25.31 8.81 -5.83
C THR A 168 -25.19 7.70 -6.86
N PRO A 169 -25.48 6.43 -6.50
CA PRO A 169 -25.63 5.38 -7.51
C PRO A 169 -26.69 5.86 -8.53
N LYS A 170 -26.36 5.81 -9.80
CA LYS A 170 -27.40 5.92 -10.83
C LYS A 170 -28.23 4.65 -10.72
N ASP A 171 -29.53 4.83 -10.40
CA ASP A 171 -30.56 3.80 -10.50
C ASP A 171 -30.53 3.10 -11.88
#